data_ea01d7932f7c26ac14bc0c96737d7bf6
#
_entry.id   ea01d7932f7c26ac14bc0c96737d7bf6
#
_cell.length_a   1.000
_cell.length_b   1.000
_cell.length_c   1.000
_cell.angle_alpha   90.00
_cell.angle_beta   90.00
_cell.angle_gamma   90.00
#
_symmetry.space_group_name_H-M   'P 1'
#
loop_
_entity.id
_entity.type
_entity.pdbx_description
1 polymer ?
#
loop_
_entity_poly.entity_id
_entity_poly.type
_entity_poly.pdbx_seq_one_letter_code
_entity_poly.pdbx_strand_id
1 'polypeptide(L)'
;MGSEMCIRDSYIALGKSEDWGDNYYKRSASYRVGVGCFSGTTPSILICRGVYGKMVLEAWDFQGQELKKRWRFDTSDGVHGDYAGQGNHSLSVGDVDDDGCDEVVYGGCCIDHNGKGLWNSRHGHGDALHLGKFDPSRKGLQIWSCFEACPFKVGAALRDARTGETIWDFPYSGDMGRCLVADIDPDSPGCEMWWYKGNAHSCTGADLGYGAGSSSMSYNMAVWFSNSLNRQLLDRS
;
A
#
# COMPACT_ATOMS: atom_id res chain seq x y z
N MET A 1 -35.41 -17.15 18.70
CA MET A 1 -34.38 -16.32 18.10
C MET A 1 -33.34 -17.26 17.49
N GLY A 2 -33.40 -17.45 16.17
CA GLY A 2 -32.46 -18.30 15.47
C GLY A 2 -31.08 -17.64 15.46
N SER A 3 -30.04 -18.36 15.88
CA SER A 3 -28.67 -17.97 15.61
C SER A 3 -28.49 -17.98 14.10
N GLU A 4 -28.17 -16.84 13.52
CA GLU A 4 -27.68 -16.80 12.15
C GLU A 4 -26.39 -17.63 12.11
N MET A 5 -26.47 -18.83 11.56
CA MET A 5 -25.28 -19.55 11.16
C MET A 5 -24.66 -18.77 9.99
N CYS A 6 -23.41 -18.35 10.13
CA CYS A 6 -22.63 -17.91 8.99
C CYS A 6 -22.55 -19.07 8.00
N ILE A 7 -23.43 -19.04 7.01
CA ILE A 7 -23.39 -20.00 5.90
C ILE A 7 -22.21 -19.55 5.02
N ARG A 8 -21.23 -20.44 4.85
CA ARG A 8 -20.14 -20.22 3.90
C ARG A 8 -20.68 -20.54 2.51
N ASP A 9 -21.17 -19.53 1.82
CA ASP A 9 -21.80 -19.68 0.50
C ASP A 9 -20.77 -19.80 -0.64
N SER A 10 -19.56 -19.27 -0.43
CA SER A 10 -18.50 -19.27 -1.43
C SER A 10 -17.12 -19.36 -0.79
N TYR A 11 -16.17 -19.98 -1.49
CA TYR A 11 -14.77 -20.00 -1.12
C TYR A 11 -13.85 -19.97 -2.34
N ILE A 12 -12.64 -19.45 -2.15
CA ILE A 12 -11.58 -19.44 -3.15
C ILE A 12 -10.46 -20.34 -2.67
N ALA A 13 -10.08 -21.35 -3.47
CA ALA A 13 -8.93 -22.18 -3.21
C ALA A 13 -7.65 -21.45 -3.65
N LEU A 14 -6.82 -21.02 -2.71
CA LEU A 14 -5.59 -20.27 -2.98
C LEU A 14 -4.35 -21.16 -3.22
N GLY A 15 -4.51 -22.47 -3.29
CA GLY A 15 -3.44 -23.43 -3.42
C GLY A 15 -2.70 -23.68 -2.09
N LYS A 16 -1.77 -24.62 -2.10
CA LYS A 16 -1.00 -24.99 -0.91
C LYS A 16 0.25 -24.13 -0.76
N SER A 17 0.77 -24.04 0.45
CA SER A 17 1.99 -23.28 0.75
C SER A 17 3.22 -23.89 0.08
N GLU A 18 3.31 -25.20 0.02
CA GLU A 18 4.40 -25.95 -0.62
C GLU A 18 4.48 -25.73 -2.15
N ASP A 19 3.36 -25.42 -2.78
CA ASP A 19 3.28 -25.16 -4.23
C ASP A 19 3.66 -23.70 -4.59
N TRP A 20 4.01 -22.88 -3.59
CA TRP A 20 4.30 -21.47 -3.81
C TRP A 20 5.64 -21.23 -4.54
N GLY A 21 6.58 -22.18 -4.44
CA GLY A 21 7.91 -22.05 -5.05
C GLY A 21 8.91 -21.20 -4.24
N ASP A 22 8.57 -20.87 -3.00
CA ASP A 22 9.41 -20.17 -2.05
C ASP A 22 9.54 -21.02 -0.78
N ASN A 23 10.76 -21.37 -0.37
CA ASN A 23 11.03 -22.22 0.78
C ASN A 23 10.75 -21.53 2.14
N TYR A 24 10.39 -20.28 2.13
CA TYR A 24 10.11 -19.51 3.34
C TYR A 24 8.60 -19.43 3.59
N TYR A 25 8.08 -20.41 4.34
CA TYR A 25 6.63 -20.63 4.51
C TYR A 25 5.84 -19.37 4.96
N LYS A 26 6.44 -18.48 5.74
CA LYS A 26 5.80 -17.22 6.16
C LYS A 26 5.50 -16.29 4.99
N ARG A 27 6.30 -16.34 3.93
CA ARG A 27 6.11 -15.54 2.72
C ARG A 27 4.90 -16.02 1.92
N SER A 28 4.73 -17.33 1.80
CA SER A 28 3.58 -17.94 1.11
C SER A 28 2.25 -17.75 1.84
N ALA A 29 2.28 -17.55 3.16
CA ALA A 29 1.11 -17.32 4.00
C ALA A 29 0.82 -15.83 4.25
N SER A 30 1.55 -14.92 3.60
CA SER A 30 1.35 -13.48 3.75
C SER A 30 0.26 -12.99 2.80
N TYR A 31 -0.95 -12.82 3.32
CA TYR A 31 -2.11 -12.35 2.56
C TYR A 31 -2.48 -10.92 2.90
N ARG A 32 -2.98 -10.20 1.88
CA ARG A 32 -3.70 -8.93 2.02
C ARG A 32 -5.00 -9.06 1.27
N VAL A 33 -6.05 -8.49 1.82
CA VAL A 33 -7.38 -8.48 1.20
C VAL A 33 -7.85 -7.04 1.12
N GLY A 34 -8.43 -6.69 0.00
CA GLY A 34 -9.01 -5.38 -0.25
C GLY A 34 -10.27 -5.47 -1.10
N VAL A 35 -10.84 -4.34 -1.39
CA VAL A 35 -11.95 -4.17 -2.33
C VAL A 35 -11.60 -3.04 -3.27
N GLY A 36 -11.90 -3.21 -4.56
CA GLY A 36 -11.70 -2.19 -5.58
C GLY A 36 -12.76 -2.24 -6.66
N CYS A 37 -13.04 -1.09 -7.25
CA CYS A 37 -13.98 -0.95 -8.38
C CYS A 37 -13.22 -1.07 -9.71
N PHE A 38 -12.67 -2.25 -10.02
CA PHE A 38 -11.88 -2.50 -11.24
C PHE A 38 -12.67 -2.45 -12.55
N SER A 39 -13.96 -2.18 -12.49
CA SER A 39 -14.84 -1.93 -13.64
C SER A 39 -15.40 -0.51 -13.66
N GLY A 40 -14.99 0.32 -12.72
CA GLY A 40 -15.53 1.65 -12.51
C GLY A 40 -16.91 1.70 -11.82
N THR A 41 -17.60 0.58 -11.70
CA THR A 41 -18.99 0.57 -11.20
C THR A 41 -19.29 -0.48 -10.15
N THR A 42 -18.66 -1.63 -10.23
CA THR A 42 -18.96 -2.78 -9.36
C THR A 42 -17.73 -3.16 -8.54
N PRO A 43 -17.86 -3.30 -7.21
CA PRO A 43 -16.75 -3.72 -6.37
C PRO A 43 -16.37 -5.17 -6.62
N SER A 44 -15.07 -5.43 -6.61
CA SER A 44 -14.46 -6.75 -6.67
C SER A 44 -13.66 -7.02 -5.40
N ILE A 45 -13.57 -8.27 -4.98
CA ILE A 45 -12.68 -8.69 -3.91
C ILE A 45 -11.27 -8.80 -4.48
N LEU A 46 -10.30 -8.15 -3.84
CA LEU A 46 -8.89 -8.26 -4.15
C LEU A 46 -8.19 -9.15 -3.13
N ILE A 47 -7.43 -10.15 -3.60
CA ILE A 47 -6.60 -11.01 -2.77
C ILE A 47 -5.16 -10.89 -3.27
N CYS A 48 -4.26 -10.43 -2.39
CA CYS A 48 -2.82 -10.37 -2.64
C CYS A 48 -2.12 -11.42 -1.78
N ARG A 49 -1.24 -12.20 -2.38
CA ARG A 49 -0.45 -13.22 -1.72
C ARG A 49 1.03 -13.05 -2.05
N GLY A 50 1.89 -13.08 -1.02
CA GLY A 50 3.33 -12.88 -1.15
C GLY A 50 3.73 -11.41 -1.17
N VAL A 51 4.91 -11.09 -0.64
CA VAL A 51 5.42 -9.73 -0.50
C VAL A 51 6.91 -9.60 -0.82
N TYR A 52 7.74 -10.58 -0.46
CA TYR A 52 9.20 -10.49 -0.54
C TYR A 52 9.82 -11.04 -1.83
N GLY A 53 9.15 -11.93 -2.50
CA GLY A 53 9.62 -12.57 -3.73
C GLY A 53 8.46 -12.71 -4.69
N LYS A 54 8.01 -13.94 -4.92
CA LYS A 54 6.80 -14.18 -5.72
C LYS A 54 5.60 -13.46 -5.13
N MET A 55 4.86 -12.77 -5.99
CA MET A 55 3.59 -12.12 -5.66
C MET A 55 2.51 -12.60 -6.61
N VAL A 56 1.32 -12.83 -6.07
CA VAL A 56 0.11 -13.12 -6.85
C VAL A 56 -1.02 -12.25 -6.34
N LEU A 57 -1.61 -11.48 -7.24
CA LEU A 57 -2.79 -10.66 -6.97
C LEU A 57 -3.94 -11.17 -7.83
N GLU A 58 -5.12 -11.31 -7.24
CA GLU A 58 -6.32 -11.75 -7.94
C GLU A 58 -7.50 -10.86 -7.60
N ALA A 59 -8.21 -10.38 -8.61
CA ALA A 59 -9.50 -9.75 -8.44
C ALA A 59 -10.62 -10.74 -8.73
N TRP A 60 -11.67 -10.70 -7.91
CA TRP A 60 -12.81 -11.60 -7.99
C TRP A 60 -14.11 -10.82 -7.91
N ASP A 61 -14.97 -11.03 -8.89
CA ASP A 61 -16.30 -10.44 -8.94
C ASP A 61 -17.31 -11.35 -8.27
N PHE A 62 -18.27 -10.75 -7.57
CA PHE A 62 -19.44 -11.47 -7.10
C PHE A 62 -20.56 -11.33 -8.14
N GLN A 63 -20.86 -12.42 -8.86
CA GLN A 63 -21.86 -12.46 -9.91
C GLN A 63 -22.95 -13.47 -9.57
N GLY A 64 -24.14 -12.95 -9.26
CA GLY A 64 -25.23 -13.79 -8.75
C GLY A 64 -24.90 -14.32 -7.36
N GLN A 65 -24.58 -15.61 -7.24
CA GLN A 65 -24.15 -16.25 -5.98
C GLN A 65 -22.78 -16.90 -6.08
N GLU A 66 -21.99 -16.51 -7.09
CA GLU A 66 -20.69 -17.11 -7.37
C GLU A 66 -19.59 -16.05 -7.42
N LEU A 67 -18.39 -16.43 -6.96
CA LEU A 67 -17.17 -15.66 -7.14
C LEU A 67 -16.53 -16.07 -8.45
N LYS A 68 -16.36 -15.10 -9.37
CA LYS A 68 -15.70 -15.29 -10.65
C LYS A 68 -14.43 -14.47 -10.72
N LYS A 69 -13.32 -15.15 -11.07
CA LYS A 69 -12.05 -14.46 -11.23
C LYS A 69 -12.13 -13.48 -12.40
N ARG A 70 -11.85 -12.20 -12.13
CA ARG A 70 -11.76 -11.12 -13.11
C ARG A 70 -10.40 -11.15 -13.79
N TRP A 71 -9.33 -11.11 -13.00
CA TRP A 71 -7.96 -11.18 -13.48
C TRP A 71 -7.02 -11.79 -12.43
N ARG A 72 -5.83 -12.17 -12.90
CA ARG A 72 -4.71 -12.63 -12.06
C ARG A 72 -3.43 -12.01 -12.57
N PHE A 73 -2.69 -11.39 -11.66
CA PHE A 73 -1.32 -10.94 -11.84
C PHE A 73 -0.39 -11.89 -11.06
N ASP A 74 0.64 -12.44 -11.72
CA ASP A 74 1.53 -13.43 -11.10
C ASP A 74 2.97 -13.19 -11.56
N THR A 75 3.87 -12.86 -10.63
CA THR A 75 5.27 -12.58 -10.95
C THR A 75 6.07 -13.81 -11.39
N SER A 76 5.46 -14.99 -11.44
CA SER A 76 6.06 -16.23 -11.98
C SER A 76 5.50 -16.66 -13.33
N ASP A 77 4.71 -15.82 -13.99
CA ASP A 77 4.05 -16.14 -15.28
C ASP A 77 4.96 -15.96 -16.52
N GLY A 78 6.20 -15.51 -16.32
CA GLY A 78 7.15 -15.24 -17.41
C GLY A 78 7.02 -13.83 -18.03
N VAL A 79 6.02 -13.04 -17.61
CA VAL A 79 5.78 -11.66 -18.09
C VAL A 79 6.07 -10.63 -17.01
N HIS A 80 5.64 -10.89 -15.77
CA HIS A 80 5.69 -9.93 -14.67
C HIS A 80 6.83 -10.19 -13.68
N GLY A 81 7.89 -10.91 -14.09
CA GLY A 81 8.99 -11.31 -13.21
C GLY A 81 9.75 -10.16 -12.56
N ASP A 82 9.82 -9.01 -13.20
CA ASP A 82 10.49 -7.82 -12.70
C ASP A 82 9.71 -7.11 -11.56
N TYR A 83 8.47 -7.48 -11.33
CA TYR A 83 7.66 -7.04 -10.19
C TYR A 83 7.90 -7.87 -8.92
N ALA A 84 8.61 -8.99 -9.02
CA ALA A 84 8.90 -9.83 -7.86
C ALA A 84 9.63 -9.04 -6.75
N GLY A 85 9.20 -9.21 -5.50
CA GLY A 85 9.80 -8.53 -4.36
C GLY A 85 9.39 -7.07 -4.17
N GLN A 86 8.41 -6.56 -4.93
CA GLN A 86 7.92 -5.20 -4.78
C GLN A 86 6.77 -5.05 -3.79
N GLY A 87 6.29 -6.15 -3.20
CA GLY A 87 5.13 -6.16 -2.32
C GLY A 87 5.35 -5.43 -1.00
N ASN A 88 4.24 -5.14 -0.30
CA ASN A 88 4.25 -4.42 0.97
C ASN A 88 3.36 -5.13 2.00
N HIS A 89 3.58 -4.86 3.29
CA HIS A 89 2.68 -5.33 4.35
C HIS A 89 1.35 -4.60 4.37
N SER A 90 1.22 -3.52 3.61
CA SER A 90 -0.02 -2.78 3.34
C SER A 90 -0.34 -2.81 1.85
N LEU A 91 -1.57 -2.49 1.49
CA LEU A 91 -1.99 -2.19 0.13
C LEU A 91 -2.91 -0.98 0.13
N SER A 92 -2.99 -0.30 -0.99
CA SER A 92 -4.00 0.72 -1.25
C SER A 92 -4.65 0.47 -2.61
N VAL A 93 -5.91 0.82 -2.70
CA VAL A 93 -6.70 0.72 -3.93
C VAL A 93 -7.32 2.09 -4.20
N GLY A 94 -7.28 2.54 -5.44
CA GLY A 94 -7.88 3.81 -5.85
C GLY A 94 -7.56 4.12 -7.30
N ASP A 95 -8.37 4.97 -7.91
CA ASP A 95 -8.17 5.48 -9.27
C ASP A 95 -6.96 6.42 -9.29
N VAL A 96 -5.80 5.91 -9.73
CA VAL A 96 -4.54 6.68 -9.70
C VAL A 96 -4.27 7.41 -11.01
N ASP A 97 -4.98 7.05 -12.08
CA ASP A 97 -4.76 7.62 -13.42
C ASP A 97 -5.97 8.36 -14.01
N ASP A 98 -7.03 8.52 -13.21
CA ASP A 98 -8.28 9.23 -13.55
C ASP A 98 -9.03 8.59 -14.73
N ASP A 99 -9.00 7.25 -14.86
CA ASP A 99 -9.75 6.53 -15.89
C ASP A 99 -11.14 6.06 -15.42
N GLY A 100 -11.42 6.22 -14.12
CA GLY A 100 -12.67 5.84 -13.48
C GLY A 100 -12.70 4.41 -12.95
N CYS A 101 -11.60 3.68 -13.03
CA CYS A 101 -11.41 2.38 -12.42
C CYS A 101 -10.33 2.46 -11.32
N ASP A 102 -10.35 1.53 -10.37
CA ASP A 102 -9.34 1.49 -9.32
C ASP A 102 -8.13 0.65 -9.74
N GLU A 103 -6.93 1.13 -9.40
CA GLU A 103 -5.65 0.41 -9.44
C GLU A 103 -5.27 -0.12 -8.07
N VAL A 104 -4.32 -1.04 -8.07
CA VAL A 104 -3.75 -1.63 -6.86
C VAL A 104 -2.33 -1.14 -6.67
N VAL A 105 -2.10 -0.27 -5.67
CA VAL A 105 -0.75 0.10 -5.23
C VAL A 105 -0.29 -0.92 -4.19
N TYR A 106 0.77 -1.67 -4.52
CA TYR A 106 1.28 -2.73 -3.67
C TYR A 106 2.80 -2.61 -3.48
N GLY A 107 3.20 -1.68 -2.61
CA GLY A 107 4.61 -1.39 -2.31
C GLY A 107 5.31 -0.59 -3.39
N GLY A 108 6.35 -1.18 -3.98
CA GLY A 108 7.14 -0.57 -5.04
C GLY A 108 6.49 -0.57 -6.42
N CYS A 109 5.25 -1.07 -6.56
CA CYS A 109 4.59 -1.20 -7.85
C CYS A 109 3.10 -0.87 -7.81
N CYS A 110 2.53 -0.68 -8.99
CA CYS A 110 1.10 -0.53 -9.22
C CYS A 110 0.64 -1.52 -10.30
N ILE A 111 -0.51 -2.11 -10.05
CA ILE A 111 -1.20 -3.01 -10.98
C ILE A 111 -2.49 -2.32 -11.43
N ASP A 112 -2.64 -2.19 -12.75
CA ASP A 112 -3.76 -1.59 -13.41
C ASP A 112 -5.07 -2.39 -13.18
N HIS A 113 -6.21 -1.73 -13.27
CA HIS A 113 -7.56 -2.28 -13.12
C HIS A 113 -7.81 -3.54 -13.97
N ASN A 114 -7.06 -3.72 -15.05
CA ASN A 114 -7.13 -4.86 -15.97
C ASN A 114 -6.20 -6.03 -15.59
N GLY A 115 -5.47 -5.92 -14.48
CA GLY A 115 -4.54 -6.95 -13.98
C GLY A 115 -3.16 -6.95 -14.65
N LYS A 116 -2.81 -5.91 -15.39
CA LYS A 116 -1.45 -5.70 -15.93
C LYS A 116 -0.64 -4.79 -15.02
N GLY A 117 0.69 -4.90 -15.10
CA GLY A 117 1.56 -3.95 -14.40
C GLY A 117 1.40 -2.55 -15.01
N LEU A 118 1.09 -1.53 -14.19
CA LEU A 118 1.03 -0.14 -14.59
C LEU A 118 2.42 0.50 -14.54
N TRP A 119 3.08 0.38 -13.39
CA TRP A 119 4.47 0.81 -13.20
C TRP A 119 5.17 0.02 -12.09
N ASN A 120 6.50 0.05 -12.11
CA ASN A 120 7.38 -0.57 -11.14
C ASN A 120 8.53 0.38 -10.80
N SER A 121 8.56 0.91 -9.58
CA SER A 121 9.61 1.82 -9.11
C SER A 121 10.92 1.10 -8.77
N ARG A 122 10.88 -0.22 -8.61
CA ARG A 122 12.01 -1.09 -8.22
C ARG A 122 12.62 -0.75 -6.86
N HIS A 123 11.88 -0.06 -5.99
CA HIS A 123 12.33 0.23 -4.63
C HIS A 123 12.36 -1.01 -3.73
N GLY A 124 11.68 -2.08 -4.13
CA GLY A 124 11.60 -3.33 -3.38
C GLY A 124 10.48 -3.34 -2.35
N HIS A 125 10.62 -4.27 -1.41
CA HIS A 125 9.66 -4.48 -0.33
C HIS A 125 9.62 -3.31 0.65
N GLY A 126 8.47 -3.10 1.27
CA GLY A 126 8.28 -2.11 2.33
C GLY A 126 7.19 -2.52 3.33
N ASP A 127 7.16 -1.82 4.48
CA ASP A 127 6.28 -2.17 5.60
C ASP A 127 5.02 -1.33 5.69
N ALA A 128 5.07 -0.09 5.24
CA ALA A 128 3.95 0.84 5.30
C ALA A 128 3.78 1.59 3.98
N LEU A 129 2.52 1.83 3.64
CA LEU A 129 2.09 2.44 2.39
C LEU A 129 0.80 3.22 2.61
N HIS A 130 0.75 4.43 2.08
CA HIS A 130 -0.41 5.30 2.11
C HIS A 130 -0.64 5.89 0.72
N LEU A 131 -1.89 5.89 0.28
CA LEU A 131 -2.34 6.53 -0.97
C LEU A 131 -3.32 7.64 -0.61
N GLY A 132 -3.14 8.81 -1.16
CA GLY A 132 -4.02 9.94 -0.92
C GLY A 132 -3.59 11.22 -1.59
N LYS A 133 -4.36 12.28 -1.37
CA LYS A 133 -4.03 13.64 -1.78
C LYS A 133 -3.26 14.30 -0.64
N PHE A 134 -1.93 14.26 -0.69
CA PHE A 134 -1.08 14.76 0.37
C PHE A 134 -0.53 16.15 0.11
N ASP A 135 -0.16 16.43 -1.15
CA ASP A 135 0.25 17.75 -1.61
C ASP A 135 -0.91 18.41 -2.40
N PRO A 136 -1.55 19.44 -1.84
CA PRO A 136 -2.68 20.10 -2.50
C PRO A 136 -2.30 20.82 -3.79
N SER A 137 -1.02 21.18 -3.96
CA SER A 137 -0.53 21.88 -5.15
C SER A 137 -0.36 20.97 -6.38
N ARG A 138 -0.27 19.66 -6.19
CA ARG A 138 -0.11 18.67 -7.27
C ARG A 138 -1.47 18.16 -7.75
N LYS A 139 -1.57 17.77 -8.99
CA LYS A 139 -2.70 16.99 -9.49
C LYS A 139 -2.57 15.53 -9.08
N GLY A 140 -3.70 14.80 -9.07
CA GLY A 140 -3.75 13.37 -8.80
C GLY A 140 -3.41 13.00 -7.36
N LEU A 141 -3.26 11.71 -7.13
CA LEU A 141 -2.91 11.13 -5.85
C LEU A 141 -1.39 10.97 -5.71
N GLN A 142 -0.94 10.88 -4.47
CA GLN A 142 0.45 10.57 -4.12
C GLN A 142 0.51 9.32 -3.26
N ILE A 143 1.68 8.68 -3.25
CA ILE A 143 1.98 7.51 -2.43
C ILE A 143 3.10 7.89 -1.48
N TRP A 144 2.85 7.77 -0.18
CA TRP A 144 3.89 7.81 0.84
C TRP A 144 4.18 6.40 1.33
N SER A 145 5.44 5.97 1.27
CA SER A 145 5.83 4.62 1.68
C SER A 145 7.24 4.56 2.20
N CYS A 146 7.52 3.58 3.07
CA CYS A 146 8.86 3.23 3.50
C CYS A 146 9.27 1.86 2.95
N PHE A 147 10.59 1.65 2.87
CA PHE A 147 11.21 0.48 2.25
C PHE A 147 12.19 -0.22 3.18
N GLU A 148 12.35 -1.53 2.95
CA GLU A 148 13.32 -2.39 3.60
C GLU A 148 14.44 -2.70 2.60
N ALA A 149 15.68 -2.29 2.93
CA ALA A 149 16.87 -2.59 2.13
C ALA A 149 16.75 -2.24 0.62
N CYS A 150 16.18 -1.06 0.32
CA CYS A 150 16.01 -0.60 -1.07
C CYS A 150 17.34 -0.57 -1.83
N PRO A 151 17.43 -1.12 -3.05
CA PRO A 151 18.64 -1.14 -3.86
C PRO A 151 19.21 0.26 -4.14
N PHE A 152 18.35 1.28 -4.19
CA PHE A 152 18.71 2.68 -4.42
C PHE A 152 19.02 3.45 -3.15
N LYS A 153 19.03 2.77 -1.98
CA LYS A 153 19.24 3.37 -0.65
C LYS A 153 18.17 4.41 -0.29
N VAL A 154 16.95 4.22 -0.74
CA VAL A 154 15.78 5.02 -0.38
C VAL A 154 15.11 4.36 0.82
N GLY A 155 14.94 5.10 1.93
CA GLY A 155 14.26 4.61 3.12
C GLY A 155 12.77 4.90 3.10
N ALA A 156 12.39 6.11 2.69
CA ALA A 156 11.01 6.51 2.51
C ALA A 156 10.90 7.42 1.29
N ALA A 157 9.76 7.42 0.60
CA ALA A 157 9.55 8.25 -0.59
C ALA A 157 8.10 8.70 -0.74
N LEU A 158 7.94 9.96 -1.13
CA LEU A 158 6.72 10.47 -1.74
C LEU A 158 6.82 10.30 -3.24
N ARG A 159 5.82 9.62 -3.82
CA ARG A 159 5.78 9.31 -5.24
C ARG A 159 4.47 9.79 -5.87
N ASP A 160 4.52 10.13 -7.14
CA ASP A 160 3.33 10.31 -7.96
C ASP A 160 2.62 8.96 -8.13
N ALA A 161 1.31 8.90 -7.86
CA ALA A 161 0.59 7.63 -7.89
C ALA A 161 0.31 7.13 -9.31
N ARG A 162 0.20 8.03 -10.29
CA ARG A 162 -0.05 7.69 -11.69
C ARG A 162 1.18 7.05 -12.35
N THR A 163 2.39 7.57 -12.04
CA THR A 163 3.62 7.21 -12.75
C THR A 163 4.58 6.38 -11.92
N GLY A 164 4.44 6.39 -10.60
CA GLY A 164 5.40 5.80 -9.66
C GLY A 164 6.69 6.61 -9.47
N GLU A 165 6.82 7.76 -10.16
CA GLU A 165 8.01 8.61 -10.07
C GLU A 165 8.16 9.23 -8.69
N THR A 166 9.39 9.27 -8.19
CA THR A 166 9.72 9.87 -6.90
C THR A 166 9.64 11.40 -6.99
N ILE A 167 8.84 12.00 -6.11
CA ILE A 167 8.72 13.45 -5.94
C ILE A 167 9.85 13.93 -5.03
N TRP A 168 10.01 13.30 -3.88
CA TRP A 168 11.14 13.42 -2.99
C TRP A 168 11.32 12.15 -2.16
N ASP A 169 12.52 11.93 -1.64
CA ASP A 169 12.82 10.77 -0.82
C ASP A 169 13.77 11.10 0.34
N PHE A 170 13.85 10.16 1.27
CA PHE A 170 14.80 10.17 2.36
C PHE A 170 15.77 9.00 2.19
N PRO A 171 17.09 9.27 2.08
CA PRO A 171 18.09 8.24 1.87
C PRO A 171 18.32 7.41 3.13
N TYR A 172 18.17 6.09 3.00
CA TYR A 172 18.48 5.13 4.05
C TYR A 172 18.72 3.75 3.45
N SER A 173 19.70 3.01 3.97
CA SER A 173 20.10 1.72 3.41
C SER A 173 19.63 0.51 4.20
N GLY A 174 18.94 0.72 5.32
CA GLY A 174 18.41 -0.33 6.17
C GLY A 174 16.89 -0.49 6.05
N ASP A 175 16.33 -1.20 7.00
CA ASP A 175 14.88 -1.30 7.18
C ASP A 175 14.35 -0.04 7.87
N MET A 176 13.50 0.72 7.17
CA MET A 176 12.85 1.90 7.72
C MET A 176 11.67 1.55 8.65
N GLY A 177 11.11 0.38 8.51
CA GLY A 177 10.08 -0.21 9.37
C GLY A 177 8.71 0.43 9.27
N ARG A 178 8.57 1.69 9.65
CA ARG A 178 7.26 2.36 9.70
C ARG A 178 7.33 3.76 9.12
N CYS A 179 6.24 4.15 8.47
CA CYS A 179 6.01 5.54 8.08
C CYS A 179 4.52 5.88 8.21
N LEU A 180 4.23 7.15 8.34
CA LEU A 180 2.85 7.64 8.39
C LEU A 180 2.76 8.99 7.66
N VAL A 181 1.57 9.33 7.22
CA VAL A 181 1.22 10.63 6.64
C VAL A 181 -0.12 11.08 7.18
N ALA A 182 -0.20 12.31 7.64
CA ALA A 182 -1.45 12.92 8.09
C ALA A 182 -1.31 14.44 8.16
N ASP A 183 -2.41 15.13 7.99
CA ASP A 183 -2.52 16.56 8.27
C ASP A 183 -2.56 16.76 9.80
N ILE A 184 -1.46 17.20 10.38
CA ILE A 184 -1.28 17.41 11.83
C ILE A 184 -0.87 18.84 12.18
N ASP A 185 -0.41 19.64 11.22
CA ASP A 185 0.06 21.00 11.43
C ASP A 185 -0.80 22.00 10.63
N PRO A 186 -1.65 22.81 11.31
CA PRO A 186 -2.54 23.75 10.62
C PRO A 186 -1.81 24.86 9.87
N ASP A 187 -0.53 25.10 10.18
CA ASP A 187 0.28 26.14 9.57
C ASP A 187 1.07 25.63 8.34
N SER A 188 1.09 24.31 8.11
CA SER A 188 1.76 23.66 6.99
C SER A 188 0.75 23.25 5.92
N PRO A 189 0.85 23.70 4.67
CA PRO A 189 -0.06 23.27 3.61
C PRO A 189 0.11 21.81 3.25
N GLY A 190 -0.99 21.06 3.26
CA GLY A 190 -1.01 19.64 2.94
C GLY A 190 -0.82 18.73 4.13
N CYS A 191 -0.27 17.54 3.90
CA CYS A 191 -0.05 16.57 4.96
C CYS A 191 1.42 16.51 5.36
N GLU A 192 1.68 16.27 6.64
CA GLU A 192 3.01 15.97 7.15
C GLU A 192 3.30 14.47 7.01
N MET A 193 4.58 14.18 6.79
CA MET A 193 5.09 12.84 6.54
C MET A 193 6.24 12.54 7.49
N TRP A 194 6.27 11.34 8.04
CA TRP A 194 7.37 10.91 8.89
C TRP A 194 7.58 9.40 8.82
N TRP A 195 8.71 8.97 9.34
CA TRP A 195 9.10 7.58 9.50
C TRP A 195 9.60 7.31 10.91
N TYR A 196 9.83 6.06 11.22
CA TYR A 196 10.33 5.66 12.53
C TYR A 196 11.62 6.43 12.90
N LYS A 197 11.59 7.13 14.03
CA LYS A 197 12.68 8.01 14.53
C LYS A 197 13.00 9.24 13.66
N GLY A 198 12.18 9.55 12.69
CA GLY A 198 12.34 10.76 11.89
C GLY A 198 11.57 11.96 12.45
N ASN A 199 11.92 13.15 11.97
CA ASN A 199 11.11 14.34 12.13
C ASN A 199 9.91 14.31 11.19
N ALA A 200 8.92 15.14 11.46
CA ALA A 200 7.89 15.46 10.50
C ALA A 200 8.47 16.30 9.36
N HIS A 201 8.06 15.96 8.15
CA HIS A 201 8.40 16.69 6.93
C HIS A 201 7.11 17.17 6.27
N SER A 202 7.15 18.35 5.68
CA SER A 202 6.04 18.85 4.87
C SER A 202 5.83 17.98 3.62
N CYS A 203 4.71 18.13 2.93
CA CYS A 203 4.45 17.45 1.66
C CYS A 203 5.48 17.79 0.56
N THR A 204 6.28 18.84 0.72
CA THR A 204 7.38 19.20 -0.18
C THR A 204 8.74 18.66 0.26
N GLY A 205 8.82 17.92 1.37
CA GLY A 205 10.04 17.32 1.89
C GLY A 205 10.87 18.21 2.82
N ALA A 206 10.38 19.40 3.19
CA ALA A 206 11.08 20.25 4.16
C ALA A 206 10.96 19.66 5.56
N ASP A 207 12.09 19.55 6.28
CA ASP A 207 12.13 19.16 7.69
C ASP A 207 11.49 20.26 8.55
N LEU A 208 10.46 19.93 9.30
CA LEU A 208 9.72 20.86 10.14
C LEU A 208 10.33 21.02 11.53
N GLY A 209 11.42 20.30 11.83
CA GLY A 209 12.20 20.44 13.06
C GLY A 209 11.53 19.89 14.31
N TYR A 210 10.36 19.27 14.22
CA TYR A 210 9.71 18.59 15.34
C TYR A 210 9.54 17.10 15.06
N GLY A 211 9.74 16.28 16.09
CA GLY A 211 9.68 14.85 15.97
C GLY A 211 8.25 14.32 16.06
N ALA A 212 7.75 13.75 14.98
CA ALA A 212 6.58 12.90 15.02
C ALA A 212 6.95 11.46 15.44
N GLY A 213 8.25 11.17 15.55
CA GLY A 213 8.79 9.93 16.08
C GLY A 213 9.86 10.20 17.14
N SER A 214 9.73 9.61 18.32
CA SER A 214 10.78 9.62 19.33
C SER A 214 11.60 8.33 19.26
N SER A 215 12.72 8.29 19.99
CA SER A 215 13.54 7.08 20.11
C SER A 215 12.79 5.88 20.72
N SER A 216 11.67 6.12 21.38
CA SER A 216 10.84 5.12 22.06
C SER A 216 9.44 4.96 21.48
N MET A 217 9.01 5.89 20.62
CA MET A 217 7.66 5.88 20.03
C MET A 217 7.74 6.04 18.51
N SER A 218 7.02 5.21 17.79
CA SER A 218 6.74 5.39 16.38
C SER A 218 5.25 5.65 16.25
N TYR A 219 4.84 6.89 16.11
CA TYR A 219 3.42 7.21 15.91
C TYR A 219 2.89 6.50 14.67
N ASN A 220 2.10 5.44 14.90
CA ASN A 220 1.61 4.55 13.86
C ASN A 220 0.16 4.84 13.45
N MET A 221 -0.51 5.73 14.17
CA MET A 221 -1.90 6.08 13.91
C MET A 221 -2.12 7.58 14.01
N ALA A 222 -2.88 8.10 13.07
CA ALA A 222 -3.40 9.45 13.09
C ALA A 222 -4.91 9.39 12.97
N VAL A 223 -5.63 9.90 13.95
CA VAL A 223 -7.07 9.76 14.09
C VAL A 223 -7.74 11.12 14.30
N TRP A 224 -9.00 11.26 13.90
CA TRP A 224 -9.83 12.37 14.31
C TRP A 224 -10.45 12.03 15.67
N PHE A 225 -9.81 12.47 16.72
CA PHE A 225 -10.29 12.26 18.09
C PHE A 225 -11.10 13.45 18.62
N SER A 226 -10.92 14.60 18.03
CA SER A 226 -11.63 15.83 18.35
C SER A 226 -12.35 16.38 17.11
N ASN A 227 -13.06 17.49 17.28
CA ASN A 227 -13.68 18.22 16.16
C ASN A 227 -12.74 19.20 15.44
N SER A 228 -11.44 19.15 15.70
CA SER A 228 -10.44 19.91 14.93
C SER A 228 -10.27 19.30 13.53
N LEU A 229 -9.82 20.10 12.58
CA LEU A 229 -9.55 19.63 11.22
C LEU A 229 -8.26 18.78 11.16
N ASN A 230 -7.34 18.99 12.10
CA ASN A 230 -6.10 18.24 12.17
C ASN A 230 -6.27 16.93 12.92
N ARG A 231 -5.53 15.91 12.51
CA ARG A 231 -5.52 14.62 13.17
C ARG A 231 -4.66 14.63 14.43
N GLN A 232 -5.06 13.88 15.42
CA GLN A 232 -4.28 13.61 16.61
C GLN A 232 -3.48 12.32 16.42
N LEU A 233 -2.26 12.31 16.92
CA LEU A 233 -1.39 11.16 16.87
C LEU A 233 -1.67 10.22 18.04
N LEU A 234 -1.72 8.92 17.77
CA LEU A 234 -1.92 7.88 18.75
C LEU A 234 -0.84 6.81 18.62
N ASP A 235 -0.25 6.44 19.73
CA ASP A 235 0.67 5.32 19.83
C ASP A 235 0.44 4.57 21.14
N ARG A 236 0.98 3.38 21.24
CA ARG A 236 0.97 2.65 22.50
C ARG A 236 2.11 3.15 23.41
N SER A 237 1.83 3.33 24.67
CA SER A 237 2.82 3.53 25.74
C SER A 237 3.51 2.21 26.08
#